data_b2c238a55725d2a99348536e95d2203d
#
_entry.id   b2c238a55725d2a99348536e95d2203d
#
_cell.length_a   1.000
_cell.length_b   1.000
_cell.length_c   1.000
_cell.angle_alpha   90.00
_cell.angle_beta   90.00
_cell.angle_gamma   90.00
#
_symmetry.space_group_name_H-M   'P 1'
#
loop_
_entity.id
_entity.type
_entity.pdbx_description
1 polymer ?
#
loop_
_entity_poly.entity_id
_entity_poly.type
_entity_poly.pdbx_seq_one_letter_code
_entity_poly.pdbx_strand_id
1 'polypeptide(L)'
;MKKLSLTSSSFIIIFLFIFTYSYGDEQNDIKGRATIIDGDTIKINQKKIRFGGIDSPERGEIGHQFSKNKLIEKIGKKIVICFKEKKKDYWNRIIAECFIEDESISSYMVKNGYACDYVKYSNKKYAKEEEYAKSNKLGIWKMQFDPAWEKKCIKNK
;
A
#
# COMPACT_ATOMS: atom_id res chain seq x y z
N MET A 1 -33.33 -78.16 13.85
CA MET A 1 -32.21 -77.47 13.22
C MET A 1 -32.73 -76.18 12.65
N LYS A 2 -32.53 -75.02 13.34
CA LYS A 2 -32.96 -73.66 12.90
C LYS A 2 -31.75 -72.87 12.53
N LYS A 3 -31.64 -72.46 11.25
CA LYS A 3 -30.58 -71.62 10.74
C LYS A 3 -30.87 -70.16 11.19
N LEU A 4 -29.89 -69.60 11.88
CA LEU A 4 -29.90 -68.16 12.22
C LEU A 4 -29.41 -67.38 11.00
N SER A 5 -30.24 -66.46 10.51
CA SER A 5 -29.91 -65.52 9.46
C SER A 5 -29.27 -64.30 10.11
N LEU A 6 -27.98 -64.05 9.84
CA LEU A 6 -27.31 -62.78 10.18
C LEU A 6 -27.71 -61.71 9.16
N THR A 7 -28.49 -60.73 9.61
CA THR A 7 -28.71 -59.50 8.84
C THR A 7 -27.49 -58.57 9.02
N SER A 8 -26.72 -58.41 7.98
CA SER A 8 -25.63 -57.43 7.91
C SER A 8 -26.25 -56.01 7.86
N SER A 9 -26.11 -55.28 8.95
CA SER A 9 -26.47 -53.86 9.00
C SER A 9 -25.30 -53.05 8.50
N SER A 10 -25.36 -52.63 7.22
CA SER A 10 -24.40 -51.72 6.61
C SER A 10 -24.58 -50.32 7.20
N PHE A 11 -23.73 -49.95 8.13
CA PHE A 11 -23.57 -48.56 8.57
C PHE A 11 -22.89 -47.75 7.44
N ILE A 12 -23.69 -47.06 6.67
CA ILE A 12 -23.20 -46.00 5.74
C ILE A 12 -22.81 -44.82 6.59
N ILE A 13 -21.49 -44.70 6.86
CA ILE A 13 -20.90 -43.50 7.46
C ILE A 13 -20.86 -42.42 6.36
N ILE A 14 -21.88 -41.55 6.35
CA ILE A 14 -21.87 -40.33 5.54
C ILE A 14 -20.83 -39.38 6.15
N PHE A 15 -19.64 -39.32 5.56
CA PHE A 15 -18.64 -38.33 5.87
C PHE A 15 -19.14 -36.97 5.30
N LEU A 16 -19.87 -36.23 6.11
CA LEU A 16 -20.18 -34.84 5.85
C LEU A 16 -18.88 -34.04 5.88
N PHE A 17 -18.25 -33.87 4.72
CA PHE A 17 -17.24 -32.86 4.51
C PHE A 17 -17.89 -31.48 4.72
N ILE A 18 -17.85 -31.01 5.96
CA ILE A 18 -18.16 -29.61 6.26
C ILE A 18 -17.00 -28.81 5.69
N PHE A 19 -17.14 -28.36 4.45
CA PHE A 19 -16.31 -27.27 3.92
C PHE A 19 -16.62 -26.05 4.81
N THR A 20 -15.81 -25.85 5.85
CA THR A 20 -15.73 -24.56 6.52
C THR A 20 -15.16 -23.60 5.50
N TYR A 21 -16.03 -22.91 4.78
CA TYR A 21 -15.65 -21.68 4.13
C TYR A 21 -15.14 -20.76 5.24
N SER A 22 -13.82 -20.70 5.39
CA SER A 22 -13.17 -19.62 6.11
C SER A 22 -13.59 -18.35 5.37
N TYR A 23 -14.58 -17.65 5.89
CA TYR A 23 -14.80 -16.26 5.54
C TYR A 23 -13.51 -15.55 5.95
N GLY A 24 -12.62 -15.40 4.97
CA GLY A 24 -11.47 -14.52 5.12
C GLY A 24 -12.02 -13.20 5.62
N ASP A 25 -11.43 -12.71 6.69
CA ASP A 25 -11.67 -11.38 7.26
C ASP A 25 -11.79 -10.43 6.06
N GLU A 26 -12.96 -9.80 5.92
CA GLU A 26 -13.25 -8.94 4.77
C GLU A 26 -12.25 -7.79 4.87
N GLN A 27 -11.11 -8.00 4.25
CA GLN A 27 -10.03 -7.03 4.20
C GLN A 27 -10.64 -5.84 3.49
N ASN A 28 -11.07 -4.88 4.29
CA ASN A 28 -11.84 -3.69 3.91
C ASN A 28 -10.99 -2.81 2.98
N ASP A 29 -10.71 -3.32 1.79
CA ASP A 29 -9.95 -2.66 0.76
C ASP A 29 -10.69 -1.42 0.31
N ILE A 30 -9.94 -0.35 0.05
CA ILE A 30 -10.51 0.87 -0.49
C ILE A 30 -10.21 0.91 -1.98
N LYS A 31 -11.25 0.84 -2.79
CA LYS A 31 -11.13 0.85 -4.25
C LYS A 31 -11.90 2.02 -4.84
N GLY A 32 -11.31 2.70 -5.81
CA GLY A 32 -12.00 3.78 -6.53
C GLY A 32 -11.06 4.71 -7.28
N ARG A 33 -11.66 5.75 -7.89
CA ARG A 33 -10.90 6.85 -8.47
C ARG A 33 -10.37 7.75 -7.37
N ALA A 34 -9.11 8.14 -7.49
CA ALA A 34 -8.46 8.96 -6.49
C ALA A 34 -8.43 10.45 -6.88
N THR A 35 -8.64 11.32 -5.90
CA THR A 35 -8.24 12.73 -5.96
C THR A 35 -6.90 12.88 -5.24
N ILE A 36 -5.90 13.46 -5.88
CA ILE A 36 -4.56 13.60 -5.33
C ILE A 36 -4.50 14.85 -4.45
N ILE A 37 -4.08 14.68 -3.20
CA ILE A 37 -3.88 15.76 -2.23
C ILE A 37 -2.44 16.23 -2.30
N ASP A 38 -1.49 15.32 -2.07
CA ASP A 38 -0.04 15.54 -2.10
C ASP A 38 0.66 14.36 -2.80
N GLY A 39 1.99 14.38 -2.87
CA GLY A 39 2.76 13.29 -3.52
C GLY A 39 2.70 11.94 -2.81
N ASP A 40 2.14 11.89 -1.60
CA ASP A 40 1.99 10.67 -0.79
C ASP A 40 0.61 10.52 -0.15
N THR A 41 -0.33 11.38 -0.52
CA THR A 41 -1.68 11.39 0.08
C THR A 41 -2.74 11.56 -1.01
N ILE A 42 -3.71 10.64 -1.02
CA ILE A 42 -4.85 10.67 -1.93
C ILE A 42 -6.17 10.64 -1.17
N LYS A 43 -7.27 10.87 -1.87
CA LYS A 43 -8.64 10.70 -1.37
C LYS A 43 -9.44 9.80 -2.29
N ILE A 44 -10.06 8.76 -1.74
CA ILE A 44 -10.99 7.86 -2.43
C ILE A 44 -12.27 7.80 -1.60
N ASN A 45 -13.44 8.00 -2.21
CA ASN A 45 -14.75 7.95 -1.52
C ASN A 45 -14.76 8.74 -0.19
N GLN A 46 -14.27 9.98 -0.22
CA GLN A 46 -14.12 10.90 0.93
C GLN A 46 -13.11 10.45 2.01
N LYS A 47 -12.50 9.28 1.89
CA LYS A 47 -11.48 8.79 2.83
C LYS A 47 -10.10 9.30 2.42
N LYS A 48 -9.39 9.99 3.33
CA LYS A 48 -7.98 10.38 3.13
C LYS A 48 -7.08 9.17 3.40
N ILE A 49 -6.20 8.89 2.47
CA ILE A 49 -5.29 7.73 2.49
C ILE A 49 -3.88 8.27 2.32
N ARG A 50 -3.01 7.99 3.29
CA ARG A 50 -1.58 8.24 3.21
C ARG A 50 -0.87 6.95 2.81
N PHE A 51 0.00 7.04 1.85
CA PHE A 51 0.82 5.90 1.45
C PHE A 51 1.80 5.55 2.58
N GLY A 52 1.78 4.28 3.02
CA GLY A 52 2.63 3.80 4.09
C GLY A 52 4.11 3.80 3.71
N GLY A 53 4.96 4.24 4.65
CA GLY A 53 6.42 4.10 4.55
C GLY A 53 7.14 5.00 3.55
N ILE A 54 6.47 5.95 2.91
CA ILE A 54 7.13 6.94 2.05
C ILE A 54 6.88 8.36 2.55
N ASP A 55 7.71 9.31 2.13
CA ASP A 55 7.52 10.74 2.39
C ASP A 55 7.81 11.53 1.11
N SER A 56 6.88 12.40 0.73
CA SER A 56 7.06 13.34 -0.38
C SER A 56 7.27 14.75 0.16
N PRO A 57 7.86 15.68 -0.62
CA PRO A 57 7.96 17.07 -0.20
C PRO A 57 6.59 17.66 0.13
N GLU A 58 6.52 18.31 1.29
CA GLU A 58 5.30 18.94 1.81
C GLU A 58 5.01 20.28 1.12
N ARG A 59 3.81 20.81 1.31
CA ARG A 59 3.42 22.12 0.77
C ARG A 59 4.38 23.22 1.25
N GLY A 60 4.97 23.94 0.31
CA GLY A 60 5.99 24.96 0.55
C GLY A 60 7.42 24.44 0.46
N GLU A 61 7.64 23.14 0.43
CA GLU A 61 8.96 22.55 0.21
C GLU A 61 9.28 22.45 -1.29
N ILE A 62 10.58 22.50 -1.61
CA ILE A 62 11.07 22.31 -2.98
C ILE A 62 10.68 20.89 -3.44
N GLY A 63 10.10 20.79 -4.64
CA GLY A 63 9.66 19.51 -5.19
C GLY A 63 8.23 19.10 -4.88
N HIS A 64 7.52 19.80 -3.97
CA HIS A 64 6.13 19.46 -3.63
C HIS A 64 5.22 19.34 -4.86
N GLN A 65 5.11 20.43 -5.65
CA GLN A 65 4.23 20.44 -6.82
C GLN A 65 4.69 19.42 -7.89
N PHE A 66 6.00 19.23 -8.01
CA PHE A 66 6.56 18.25 -8.93
C PHE A 66 6.13 16.81 -8.54
N SER A 67 6.32 16.40 -7.29
CA SER A 67 5.92 15.08 -6.80
C SER A 67 4.42 14.85 -6.94
N LYS A 68 3.62 15.85 -6.57
CA LYS A 68 2.16 15.80 -6.73
C LYS A 68 1.75 15.62 -8.19
N ASN A 69 2.34 16.37 -9.11
CA ASN A 69 2.02 16.28 -10.54
C ASN A 69 2.40 14.88 -11.09
N LYS A 70 3.53 14.31 -10.65
CA LYS A 70 3.94 12.97 -11.05
C LYS A 70 2.98 11.88 -10.55
N LEU A 71 2.42 12.04 -9.37
CA LEU A 71 1.37 11.16 -8.88
C LEU A 71 0.06 11.33 -9.68
N ILE A 72 -0.31 12.57 -10.05
CA ILE A 72 -1.46 12.83 -10.92
C ILE A 72 -1.28 12.14 -12.28
N GLU A 73 -0.11 12.29 -12.91
CA GLU A 73 0.22 11.63 -14.19
C GLU A 73 0.13 10.09 -14.08
N LYS A 74 0.69 9.52 -13.00
CA LYS A 74 0.69 8.07 -12.77
C LYS A 74 -0.71 7.50 -12.60
N ILE A 75 -1.52 8.12 -11.77
CA ILE A 75 -2.88 7.66 -11.46
C ILE A 75 -3.82 7.96 -12.63
N GLY A 76 -3.83 9.18 -13.15
CA GLY A 76 -4.73 9.59 -14.22
C GLY A 76 -6.19 9.26 -13.91
N LYS A 77 -6.84 8.50 -14.80
CA LYS A 77 -8.23 8.03 -14.64
C LYS A 77 -8.33 6.59 -14.13
N LYS A 78 -7.22 5.96 -13.76
CA LYS A 78 -7.16 4.56 -13.34
C LYS A 78 -7.84 4.36 -11.98
N ILE A 79 -8.27 3.13 -11.74
CA ILE A 79 -8.79 2.71 -10.44
C ILE A 79 -7.59 2.37 -9.53
N VAL A 80 -7.62 2.91 -8.33
CA VAL A 80 -6.64 2.62 -7.29
C VAL A 80 -7.26 1.64 -6.30
N ILE A 81 -6.47 0.64 -5.87
CA ILE A 81 -6.83 -0.33 -4.85
C ILE A 81 -5.85 -0.16 -3.69
N CYS A 82 -6.36 0.06 -2.49
CA CYS A 82 -5.56 0.31 -1.30
C CYS A 82 -5.85 -0.72 -0.21
N PHE A 83 -4.83 -1.42 0.24
CA PHE A 83 -4.86 -2.35 1.36
C PHE A 83 -4.48 -1.60 2.65
N LYS A 84 -5.44 -1.48 3.56
CA LYS A 84 -5.28 -0.69 4.79
C LYS A 84 -4.34 -1.36 5.78
N GLU A 85 -3.51 -0.58 6.42
CA GLU A 85 -2.83 -1.00 7.64
C GLU A 85 -3.79 -0.96 8.85
N LYS A 86 -3.45 -1.72 9.90
CA LYS A 86 -4.28 -1.81 11.12
C LYS A 86 -4.42 -0.48 11.87
N LYS A 87 -3.43 0.40 11.76
CA LYS A 87 -3.37 1.67 12.49
C LYS A 87 -3.57 2.85 11.54
N LYS A 88 -4.20 3.90 12.03
CA LYS A 88 -4.23 5.22 11.41
C LYS A 88 -3.08 6.07 11.95
N ASP A 89 -2.76 7.16 11.24
CA ASP A 89 -1.78 8.13 11.72
C ASP A 89 -2.38 9.12 12.75
N TYR A 90 -1.52 10.03 13.23
CA TYR A 90 -1.91 11.06 14.21
C TYR A 90 -3.06 11.95 13.71
N TRP A 91 -3.18 12.20 12.41
CA TRP A 91 -4.24 13.00 11.80
C TRP A 91 -5.46 12.18 11.38
N ASN A 92 -5.61 10.97 11.90
CA ASN A 92 -6.72 10.05 11.60
C ASN A 92 -6.81 9.66 10.10
N ARG A 93 -5.72 9.82 9.32
CA ARG A 93 -5.65 9.32 7.95
C ARG A 93 -5.50 7.79 7.95
N ILE A 94 -6.07 7.15 6.96
CA ILE A 94 -5.85 5.73 6.74
C ILE A 94 -4.46 5.55 6.14
N ILE A 95 -3.61 4.74 6.77
CA ILE A 95 -2.34 4.33 6.17
C ILE A 95 -2.63 3.10 5.32
N ALA A 96 -2.13 3.08 4.09
CA ALA A 96 -2.34 1.95 3.19
C ALA A 96 -1.21 1.79 2.17
N GLU A 97 -1.01 0.57 1.72
CA GLU A 97 -0.30 0.28 0.47
C GLU A 97 -1.31 0.31 -0.68
N CYS A 98 -1.04 1.13 -1.70
CA CYS A 98 -1.96 1.34 -2.81
C CYS A 98 -1.34 0.91 -4.13
N PHE A 99 -2.20 0.38 -5.01
CA PHE A 99 -1.80 -0.21 -6.28
C PHE A 99 -2.62 0.34 -7.43
N ILE A 100 -1.99 0.40 -8.59
CA ILE A 100 -2.63 0.55 -9.89
C ILE A 100 -2.28 -0.69 -10.67
N GLU A 101 -3.30 -1.50 -11.02
CA GLU A 101 -3.06 -2.85 -11.53
C GLU A 101 -2.24 -3.62 -10.48
N ASP A 102 -1.08 -4.14 -10.82
CA ASP A 102 -0.20 -4.88 -9.90
C ASP A 102 1.00 -4.05 -9.42
N GLU A 103 1.07 -2.76 -9.78
CA GLU A 103 2.20 -1.89 -9.43
C GLU A 103 1.92 -1.08 -8.17
N SER A 104 2.80 -1.22 -7.16
CA SER A 104 2.77 -0.38 -5.95
C SER A 104 3.05 1.09 -6.29
N ILE A 105 2.13 1.96 -5.88
CA ILE A 105 2.30 3.41 -6.05
C ILE A 105 3.46 3.92 -5.19
N SER A 106 3.62 3.41 -3.98
CA SER A 106 4.74 3.78 -3.09
C SER A 106 6.08 3.45 -3.72
N SER A 107 6.25 2.21 -4.22
CA SER A 107 7.46 1.79 -4.91
C SER A 107 7.75 2.64 -6.15
N TYR A 108 6.73 2.92 -6.97
CA TYR A 108 6.85 3.79 -8.13
C TYR A 108 7.32 5.21 -7.75
N MET A 109 6.74 5.81 -6.72
CA MET A 109 7.09 7.16 -6.28
C MET A 109 8.54 7.25 -5.79
N VAL A 110 8.99 6.26 -5.01
CA VAL A 110 10.37 6.23 -4.49
C VAL A 110 11.37 5.93 -5.61
N LYS A 111 11.11 4.92 -6.45
CA LYS A 111 11.99 4.50 -7.54
C LYS A 111 12.27 5.61 -8.56
N ASN A 112 11.28 6.48 -8.80
CA ASN A 112 11.43 7.61 -9.73
C ASN A 112 11.90 8.90 -9.04
N GLY A 113 12.20 8.84 -7.74
CA GLY A 113 12.67 9.99 -6.97
C GLY A 113 11.60 11.05 -6.76
N TYR A 114 10.32 10.66 -6.63
CA TYR A 114 9.22 11.58 -6.33
C TYR A 114 8.84 11.59 -4.85
N ALA A 115 9.34 10.61 -4.10
CA ALA A 115 9.28 10.50 -2.66
C ALA A 115 10.56 9.83 -2.15
N CYS A 116 10.80 9.84 -0.83
CA CYS A 116 11.85 9.05 -0.20
C CYS A 116 11.28 7.86 0.57
N ASP A 117 12.13 6.88 0.86
CA ASP A 117 11.87 5.82 1.81
C ASP A 117 11.86 6.39 3.23
N TYR A 118 10.69 6.48 3.87
CA TYR A 118 10.58 6.94 5.25
C TYR A 118 10.86 5.79 6.21
N VAL A 119 12.15 5.51 6.43
CA VAL A 119 12.67 4.32 7.13
C VAL A 119 11.99 4.05 8.47
N LYS A 120 11.68 5.10 9.24
CA LYS A 120 10.97 4.98 10.53
C LYS A 120 9.65 4.19 10.44
N TYR A 121 8.97 4.25 9.29
CA TYR A 121 7.67 3.59 9.08
C TYR A 121 7.71 2.50 8.03
N SER A 122 8.66 2.55 7.09
CA SER A 122 8.83 1.54 6.05
C SER A 122 9.62 0.32 6.51
N ASN A 123 10.46 0.48 7.53
CA ASN A 123 11.49 -0.50 7.91
C ASN A 123 12.38 -0.86 6.70
N LYS A 124 12.79 0.15 5.91
CA LYS A 124 13.63 0.02 4.71
C LYS A 124 12.98 -0.76 3.56
N LYS A 125 11.67 -0.83 3.52
CA LYS A 125 10.92 -1.54 2.47
C LYS A 125 11.26 -1.05 1.07
N TYR A 126 11.52 0.25 0.91
CA TYR A 126 11.79 0.88 -0.39
C TYR A 126 13.26 1.31 -0.56
N ALA A 127 14.18 0.76 0.24
CA ALA A 127 15.60 1.16 0.23
C ALA A 127 16.28 0.92 -1.13
N LYS A 128 15.92 -0.14 -1.86
CA LYS A 128 16.46 -0.43 -3.19
C LYS A 128 15.97 0.55 -4.24
N GLU A 129 14.71 0.91 -4.20
CA GLU A 129 14.08 1.91 -5.06
C GLU A 129 14.69 3.28 -4.85
N GLU A 130 14.93 3.65 -3.58
CA GLU A 130 15.56 4.93 -3.25
C GLU A 130 17.01 4.98 -3.69
N GLU A 131 17.78 3.93 -3.45
CA GLU A 131 19.17 3.84 -3.92
C GLU A 131 19.27 3.97 -5.45
N TYR A 132 18.36 3.30 -6.17
CA TYR A 132 18.26 3.45 -7.61
C TYR A 132 17.98 4.91 -8.02
N ALA A 133 17.02 5.57 -7.36
CA ALA A 133 16.69 6.96 -7.65
C ALA A 133 17.85 7.92 -7.37
N LYS A 134 18.58 7.71 -6.27
CA LYS A 134 19.77 8.49 -5.89
C LYS A 134 20.91 8.32 -6.88
N SER A 135 21.29 7.09 -7.18
CA SER A 135 22.40 6.77 -8.08
C SER A 135 22.16 7.31 -9.49
N ASN A 136 20.91 7.37 -9.94
CA ASN A 136 20.53 7.92 -11.24
C ASN A 136 20.12 9.40 -11.19
N LYS A 137 20.20 10.07 -10.03
CA LYS A 137 19.82 11.47 -9.83
C LYS A 137 18.40 11.76 -10.35
N LEU A 138 17.43 10.89 -10.03
CA LEU A 138 16.06 11.02 -10.50
C LEU A 138 15.24 11.97 -9.63
N GLY A 139 14.27 12.62 -10.25
CA GLY A 139 13.27 13.43 -9.55
C GLY A 139 13.87 14.47 -8.61
N ILE A 140 13.48 14.44 -7.35
CA ILE A 140 13.95 15.34 -6.29
C ILE A 140 15.44 15.16 -5.96
N TRP A 141 16.06 14.02 -6.26
CA TRP A 141 17.49 13.77 -6.00
C TRP A 141 18.45 14.56 -6.89
N LYS A 142 17.95 15.21 -7.93
CA LYS A 142 18.70 16.18 -8.74
C LYS A 142 18.41 17.64 -8.40
N MET A 143 17.45 17.89 -7.52
CA MET A 143 17.07 19.23 -7.08
C MET A 143 17.90 19.64 -5.87
N GLN A 144 17.90 20.96 -5.56
CA GLN A 144 18.41 21.42 -4.28
C GLN A 144 17.45 20.98 -3.18
N PHE A 145 17.96 20.29 -2.16
CA PHE A 145 17.14 19.80 -1.06
C PHE A 145 16.63 20.94 -0.17
N ASP A 146 15.35 20.88 0.19
CA ASP A 146 14.86 21.62 1.33
C ASP A 146 15.43 21.01 2.62
N PRO A 147 15.99 21.83 3.55
CA PRO A 147 16.58 21.31 4.79
C PRO A 147 15.62 20.49 5.66
N ALA A 148 14.33 20.81 5.63
CA ALA A 148 13.32 20.06 6.37
C ALA A 148 13.14 18.65 5.80
N TRP A 149 13.07 18.55 4.48
CA TRP A 149 12.94 17.26 3.79
C TRP A 149 14.24 16.42 3.87
N GLU A 150 15.41 17.08 3.75
CA GLU A 150 16.71 16.43 3.95
C GLU A 150 16.80 15.77 5.32
N LYS A 151 16.31 16.43 6.38
CA LYS A 151 16.29 15.86 7.72
C LYS A 151 15.46 14.60 7.79
N LYS A 152 14.27 14.56 7.17
CA LYS A 152 13.40 13.39 7.17
C LYS A 152 13.99 12.23 6.38
N CYS A 153 14.48 12.49 5.17
CA CYS A 153 14.83 11.45 4.19
C CYS A 153 16.31 11.03 4.21
N ILE A 154 17.20 11.85 4.77
CA ILE A 154 18.64 11.59 4.80
C ILE A 154 19.15 11.36 6.22
N LYS A 155 18.80 12.24 7.16
CA LYS A 155 19.37 12.23 8.53
C LYS A 155 18.67 11.31 9.51
N ASN A 156 17.46 10.84 9.22
CA ASN A 156 16.70 9.92 10.09
C ASN A 156 16.78 8.45 9.64
N LYS A 157 17.87 8.08 8.98
CA LYS A 157 18.12 6.69 8.54
C LYS A 157 18.95 5.91 9.53
#